data_d69f047ccd9ac5178cfb9772013d4df8
#
_entry.id   d69f047ccd9ac5178cfb9772013d4df8
#
_cell.length_a   1.000
_cell.length_b   1.000
_cell.length_c   1.000
_cell.angle_alpha   90.00
_cell.angle_beta   90.00
_cell.angle_gamma   90.00
#
_symmetry.space_group_name_H-M   'P 1'
#
loop_
_entity.id
_entity.type
_entity.pdbx_description
1 polymer ?
#
loop_
_entity_poly.entity_id
_entity_poly.type
_entity_poly.pdbx_seq_one_letter_code
_entity_poly.pdbx_strand_id
1 'polypeptide(L)'
;FYLPFEEMRNNLINSVGLENIKFISSNKITSKILGNSILSNMFNVGIAYQSGLIPISASSIEKAIELNGASVKDNIDAFRFGRHYENLKEEVINVVKDEPEILEGFDAKYQNRFKFLEDYQNKKYAQNYEDLVSYAKKVDKEVGNGSQFSTAVLKNYFKLMAYKDEYEVSRLMTNKKFSDDINKNFEGNFSYNFYLAPPIFSKKSKVDGKLLKIKFGGWLFNVFKLISKFKFLRGTKFDPFGYLNERKKERELIRDYKQTIVDIGSKINKSNYETAVKIASIPDQIRGFGHVKEKNIKEAINNRTDLLNSFHENS
;
A
#
# COMPACT_ATOMS: atom_id res chain seq x y z
N PHE A 1 4.30 -10.95 -1.95
CA PHE A 1 4.42 -11.72 -0.70
C PHE A 1 3.05 -12.35 -0.46
N TYR A 2 2.92 -13.63 -0.75
CA TYR A 2 1.77 -14.42 -0.33
C TYR A 2 2.01 -14.78 1.14
N LEU A 3 1.21 -14.21 2.03
CA LEU A 3 1.14 -14.68 3.42
C LEU A 3 0.15 -15.85 3.41
N PRO A 4 0.59 -17.09 3.66
CA PRO A 4 -0.30 -18.25 3.76
C PRO A 4 -1.07 -18.18 5.08
N PHE A 5 -2.02 -17.23 5.15
CA PHE A 5 -2.72 -16.88 6.39
C PHE A 5 -3.43 -18.06 7.03
N GLU A 6 -4.10 -18.88 6.22
CA GLU A 6 -4.80 -20.06 6.73
C GLU A 6 -3.81 -21.13 7.25
N GLU A 7 -2.69 -21.32 6.57
CA GLU A 7 -1.65 -22.23 7.04
C GLU A 7 -1.01 -21.74 8.34
N MET A 8 -0.68 -20.45 8.44
CA MET A 8 -0.16 -19.83 9.65
C MET A 8 -1.15 -19.94 10.81
N ARG A 9 -2.43 -19.70 10.55
CA ARG A 9 -3.52 -19.84 11.53
C ARG A 9 -3.64 -21.27 12.03
N ASN A 10 -3.64 -22.25 11.12
CA ASN A 10 -3.73 -23.65 11.48
C ASN A 10 -2.49 -24.12 12.26
N ASN A 11 -1.29 -23.66 11.89
CA ASN A 11 -0.06 -23.96 12.63
C ASN A 11 -0.11 -23.41 14.07
N LEU A 12 -0.63 -22.20 14.26
CA LEU A 12 -0.82 -21.62 15.59
C LEU A 12 -1.85 -22.44 16.41
N ILE A 13 -2.99 -22.78 15.81
CA ILE A 13 -4.02 -23.60 16.48
C ILE A 13 -3.46 -24.97 16.90
N ASN A 14 -2.71 -25.61 16.01
CA ASN A 14 -2.09 -26.91 16.29
C ASN A 14 -1.01 -26.84 17.38
N SER A 15 -0.34 -25.70 17.51
CA SER A 15 0.76 -25.54 18.48
C SER A 15 0.29 -25.26 19.89
N VAL A 16 -0.81 -24.48 20.06
CA VAL A 16 -1.21 -23.99 21.40
C VAL A 16 -2.65 -24.36 21.79
N GLY A 17 -3.42 -24.97 20.87
CA GLY A 17 -4.85 -25.29 21.06
C GLY A 17 -5.77 -24.12 20.72
N LEU A 18 -6.94 -24.42 20.16
CA LEU A 18 -7.92 -23.40 19.75
C LEU A 18 -8.48 -22.61 20.94
N GLU A 19 -8.59 -23.25 22.09
CA GLU A 19 -9.07 -22.66 23.33
C GLU A 19 -8.12 -21.59 23.91
N ASN A 20 -6.84 -21.64 23.55
CA ASN A 20 -5.81 -20.70 24.02
C ASN A 20 -5.56 -19.53 23.04
N ILE A 21 -6.31 -19.48 21.93
CA ILE A 21 -6.10 -18.45 20.89
C ILE A 21 -7.37 -17.60 20.72
N LYS A 22 -7.14 -16.28 20.69
CA LYS A 22 -8.15 -15.31 20.23
C LYS A 22 -7.65 -14.60 18.98
N PHE A 23 -8.40 -14.70 17.87
CA PHE A 23 -8.14 -13.95 16.65
C PHE A 23 -9.00 -12.69 16.62
N ILE A 24 -8.35 -11.52 16.55
CA ILE A 24 -9.02 -10.22 16.57
C ILE A 24 -8.52 -9.36 15.43
N SER A 25 -9.43 -8.80 14.64
CA SER A 25 -9.12 -7.89 13.52
C SER A 25 -8.83 -6.47 14.04
N SER A 26 -7.86 -6.32 14.93
CA SER A 26 -7.57 -5.11 15.70
C SER A 26 -7.36 -3.87 14.81
N ASN A 27 -6.61 -4.01 13.70
CA ASN A 27 -6.39 -2.90 12.77
C ASN A 27 -7.69 -2.38 12.16
N LYS A 28 -8.61 -3.29 11.83
CA LYS A 28 -9.90 -2.94 11.26
C LYS A 28 -10.79 -2.24 12.28
N ILE A 29 -10.81 -2.77 13.49
CA ILE A 29 -11.57 -2.22 14.62
C ILE A 29 -11.09 -0.80 14.92
N THR A 30 -9.80 -0.61 15.15
CA THR A 30 -9.24 0.70 15.51
C THR A 30 -9.33 1.72 14.38
N SER A 31 -9.17 1.30 13.12
CA SER A 31 -9.39 2.19 11.97
C SER A 31 -10.82 2.68 11.88
N LYS A 32 -11.81 1.80 12.08
CA LYS A 32 -13.23 2.15 11.96
C LYS A 32 -13.74 2.97 13.14
N ILE A 33 -13.36 2.61 14.36
CA ILE A 33 -13.92 3.18 15.60
C ILE A 33 -13.07 4.34 16.11
N LEU A 34 -11.75 4.21 16.07
CA LEU A 34 -10.80 5.22 16.58
C LEU A 34 -10.15 6.05 15.46
N GLY A 35 -10.48 5.78 14.20
CA GLY A 35 -9.97 6.52 13.05
C GLY A 35 -8.50 6.24 12.68
N ASN A 36 -7.79 5.35 13.40
CA ASN A 36 -6.36 5.11 13.16
C ASN A 36 -5.95 3.67 13.50
N SER A 37 -5.42 2.93 12.51
CA SER A 37 -4.95 1.55 12.69
C SER A 37 -3.72 1.41 13.58
N ILE A 38 -2.90 2.46 13.76
CA ILE A 38 -1.71 2.45 14.62
C ILE A 38 -2.10 2.20 16.08
N LEU A 39 -3.30 2.59 16.47
CA LEU A 39 -3.84 2.42 17.82
C LEU A 39 -4.13 0.95 18.17
N SER A 40 -4.06 0.03 17.20
CA SER A 40 -4.24 -1.41 17.42
C SER A 40 -3.27 -1.99 18.43
N ASN A 41 -2.07 -1.41 18.58
CA ASN A 41 -1.09 -1.86 19.57
C ASN A 41 -1.63 -1.66 20.99
N MET A 42 -2.05 -0.45 21.33
CA MET A 42 -2.58 -0.15 22.67
C MET A 42 -3.95 -0.79 22.91
N PHE A 43 -4.78 -0.92 21.88
CA PHE A 43 -6.01 -1.69 21.94
C PHE A 43 -5.74 -3.17 22.31
N ASN A 44 -4.77 -3.82 21.69
CA ASN A 44 -4.38 -5.20 22.02
C ASN A 44 -3.79 -5.31 23.44
N VAL A 45 -3.01 -4.33 23.89
CA VAL A 45 -2.54 -4.27 25.28
C VAL A 45 -3.72 -4.18 26.25
N GLY A 46 -4.75 -3.41 25.91
CA GLY A 46 -5.98 -3.31 26.70
C GLY A 46 -6.73 -4.65 26.83
N ILE A 47 -6.85 -5.40 25.72
CA ILE A 47 -7.47 -6.74 25.72
C ILE A 47 -6.64 -7.71 26.57
N ALA A 48 -5.32 -7.75 26.36
CA ALA A 48 -4.42 -8.63 27.11
C ALA A 48 -4.45 -8.31 28.61
N TYR A 49 -4.48 -7.03 28.97
CA TYR A 49 -4.61 -6.58 30.36
C TYR A 49 -5.92 -7.08 30.98
N GLN A 50 -7.05 -6.86 30.31
CA GLN A 50 -8.36 -7.28 30.81
C GLN A 50 -8.49 -8.81 30.89
N SER A 51 -7.76 -9.54 30.07
CA SER A 51 -7.66 -11.00 30.11
C SER A 51 -6.72 -11.52 31.22
N GLY A 52 -6.14 -10.64 32.06
CA GLY A 52 -5.26 -11.02 33.16
C GLY A 52 -3.83 -11.43 32.73
N LEU A 53 -3.45 -11.16 31.47
CA LEU A 53 -2.16 -11.58 30.94
C LEU A 53 -1.00 -10.61 31.28
N ILE A 54 -1.32 -9.42 31.80
CA ILE A 54 -0.35 -8.37 32.11
C ILE A 54 -0.40 -8.06 33.62
N PRO A 55 0.64 -8.45 34.42
CA PRO A 55 0.61 -8.38 35.88
C PRO A 55 1.05 -7.02 36.44
N ILE A 56 0.56 -5.90 35.85
CA ILE A 56 0.79 -4.53 36.34
C ILE A 56 -0.53 -3.78 36.39
N SER A 57 -0.60 -2.66 37.12
CA SER A 57 -1.84 -1.91 37.22
C SER A 57 -2.17 -1.13 35.92
N ALA A 58 -3.45 -0.89 35.65
CA ALA A 58 -3.88 -0.07 34.52
C ALA A 58 -3.30 1.35 34.59
N SER A 59 -3.25 1.91 35.81
CA SER A 59 -2.63 3.23 36.04
C SER A 59 -1.16 3.29 35.69
N SER A 60 -0.41 2.19 35.91
CA SER A 60 0.99 2.10 35.51
C SER A 60 1.14 2.09 33.99
N ILE A 61 0.25 1.41 33.27
CA ILE A 61 0.23 1.39 31.80
C ILE A 61 -0.10 2.79 31.27
N GLU A 62 -1.15 3.42 31.80
CA GLU A 62 -1.52 4.78 31.39
C GLU A 62 -0.39 5.77 31.67
N LYS A 63 0.29 5.64 32.81
CA LYS A 63 1.45 6.46 33.15
C LYS A 63 2.62 6.26 32.18
N ALA A 64 2.87 5.01 31.77
CA ALA A 64 3.89 4.71 30.77
C ALA A 64 3.55 5.33 29.40
N ILE A 65 2.28 5.34 29.00
CA ILE A 65 1.81 6.02 27.78
C ILE A 65 2.05 7.53 27.88
N GLU A 66 1.74 8.16 29.03
CA GLU A 66 2.03 9.56 29.27
C GLU A 66 3.51 9.89 29.14
N LEU A 67 4.37 9.08 29.76
CA LEU A 67 5.83 9.26 29.74
C LEU A 67 6.40 9.09 28.33
N ASN A 68 5.81 8.21 27.51
CA ASN A 68 6.20 8.04 26.11
C ASN A 68 5.89 9.28 25.25
N GLY A 69 4.90 10.09 25.62
CA GLY A 69 4.60 11.39 25.02
C GLY A 69 4.02 11.38 23.59
N ALA A 70 3.88 10.22 22.95
CA ALA A 70 3.36 10.10 21.57
C ALA A 70 1.86 9.84 21.57
N SER A 71 1.06 10.73 20.97
CA SER A 71 -0.42 10.60 20.85
C SER A 71 -1.07 10.09 22.14
N VAL A 72 -0.71 10.70 23.25
CA VAL A 72 -1.02 10.23 24.63
C VAL A 72 -2.51 9.94 24.79
N LYS A 73 -3.37 10.90 24.46
CA LYS A 73 -4.82 10.75 24.59
C LYS A 73 -5.33 9.55 23.77
N ASP A 74 -4.97 9.49 22.49
CA ASP A 74 -5.46 8.44 21.58
C ASP A 74 -5.02 7.06 22.04
N ASN A 75 -3.78 6.93 22.53
CA ASN A 75 -3.25 5.66 23.05
C ASN A 75 -3.92 5.24 24.36
N ILE A 76 -4.23 6.18 25.28
CA ILE A 76 -5.00 5.89 26.49
C ILE A 76 -6.42 5.46 26.13
N ASP A 77 -7.08 6.18 25.21
CA ASP A 77 -8.44 5.85 24.77
C ASP A 77 -8.46 4.46 24.09
N ALA A 78 -7.45 4.13 23.29
CA ALA A 78 -7.32 2.80 22.67
C ALA A 78 -7.09 1.69 23.71
N PHE A 79 -6.25 1.93 24.70
CA PHE A 79 -6.03 0.99 25.82
C PHE A 79 -7.32 0.74 26.59
N ARG A 80 -8.02 1.80 26.98
CA ARG A 80 -9.31 1.72 27.70
C ARG A 80 -10.37 1.00 26.86
N PHE A 81 -10.47 1.32 25.57
CA PHE A 81 -11.37 0.65 24.64
C PHE A 81 -11.07 -0.86 24.54
N GLY A 82 -9.79 -1.23 24.46
CA GLY A 82 -9.37 -2.64 24.47
C GLY A 82 -9.80 -3.39 25.73
N ARG A 83 -9.74 -2.74 26.90
CA ARG A 83 -10.22 -3.32 28.16
C ARG A 83 -11.72 -3.61 28.16
N HIS A 84 -12.51 -2.80 27.45
CA HIS A 84 -13.96 -2.97 27.35
C HIS A 84 -14.41 -3.82 26.16
N TYR A 85 -13.47 -4.24 25.30
CA TYR A 85 -13.79 -4.90 24.02
C TYR A 85 -14.68 -6.13 24.16
N GLU A 86 -14.44 -7.02 25.12
CA GLU A 86 -15.25 -8.23 25.28
C GLU A 86 -16.71 -7.89 25.63
N ASN A 87 -16.95 -6.83 26.38
CA ASN A 87 -18.30 -6.37 26.74
C ASN A 87 -19.01 -5.70 25.56
N LEU A 88 -18.26 -5.10 24.63
CA LEU A 88 -18.78 -4.36 23.48
C LEU A 88 -18.64 -5.15 22.18
N LYS A 89 -18.26 -6.43 22.27
CA LYS A 89 -17.84 -7.23 21.11
C LYS A 89 -18.93 -7.31 20.03
N GLU A 90 -20.18 -7.55 20.39
CA GLU A 90 -21.28 -7.64 19.43
C GLU A 90 -21.55 -6.30 18.73
N GLU A 91 -21.53 -5.20 19.49
CA GLU A 91 -21.71 -3.84 18.97
C GLU A 91 -20.55 -3.47 18.04
N VAL A 92 -19.31 -3.75 18.47
CA VAL A 92 -18.10 -3.54 17.67
C VAL A 92 -18.15 -4.35 16.37
N ILE A 93 -18.54 -5.62 16.42
CA ILE A 93 -18.68 -6.47 15.24
C ILE A 93 -19.74 -5.87 14.30
N ASN A 94 -20.85 -5.38 14.81
CA ASN A 94 -21.91 -4.79 13.99
C ASN A 94 -21.47 -3.50 13.30
N VAL A 95 -20.69 -2.66 13.98
CA VAL A 95 -20.11 -1.43 13.41
C VAL A 95 -18.99 -1.74 12.41
N VAL A 96 -18.22 -2.79 12.68
CA VAL A 96 -17.05 -3.21 11.88
C VAL A 96 -17.42 -4.21 10.79
N LYS A 97 -18.65 -4.77 10.80
CA LYS A 97 -19.16 -5.52 9.65
C LYS A 97 -19.08 -4.62 8.44
N ASP A 98 -18.07 -4.88 7.61
CA ASP A 98 -18.07 -4.29 6.28
C ASP A 98 -19.28 -4.82 5.53
N GLU A 99 -19.81 -4.00 4.62
CA GLU A 99 -20.37 -4.58 3.41
C GLU A 99 -19.40 -5.66 2.92
N PRO A 100 -19.89 -6.85 2.53
CA PRO A 100 -19.01 -7.95 2.15
C PRO A 100 -17.92 -7.38 1.26
N GLU A 101 -16.66 -7.64 1.61
CA GLU A 101 -15.54 -7.35 0.73
C GLU A 101 -15.90 -8.10 -0.55
N ILE A 102 -16.48 -7.39 -1.51
CA ILE A 102 -16.71 -7.94 -2.84
C ILE A 102 -15.29 -8.24 -3.27
N LEU A 103 -14.91 -9.52 -3.18
CA LEU A 103 -13.69 -10.02 -3.79
C LEU A 103 -13.83 -9.67 -5.26
N GLU A 104 -13.41 -8.44 -5.60
CA GLU A 104 -13.49 -7.96 -6.97
C GLU A 104 -12.78 -9.00 -7.83
N GLY A 105 -13.53 -9.63 -8.70
CA GLY A 105 -12.97 -10.57 -9.67
C GLY A 105 -11.89 -9.88 -10.51
N PHE A 106 -11.12 -10.65 -11.25
CA PHE A 106 -10.06 -10.12 -12.12
C PHE A 106 -10.54 -8.94 -12.97
N ASP A 107 -11.72 -9.06 -13.60
CA ASP A 107 -12.22 -8.05 -14.52
C ASP A 107 -12.65 -6.75 -13.80
N ALA A 108 -13.22 -6.83 -12.61
CA ALA A 108 -13.53 -5.65 -11.81
C ALA A 108 -12.26 -4.92 -11.35
N LYS A 109 -11.25 -5.66 -10.86
CA LYS A 109 -9.93 -5.09 -10.53
C LYS A 109 -9.26 -4.45 -11.73
N TYR A 110 -9.37 -5.08 -12.90
CA TYR A 110 -8.83 -4.55 -14.13
C TYR A 110 -9.50 -3.22 -14.51
N GLN A 111 -10.85 -3.17 -14.53
CA GLN A 111 -11.60 -1.96 -14.87
C GLN A 111 -11.29 -0.80 -13.91
N ASN A 112 -11.25 -1.06 -12.61
CA ASN A 112 -10.93 -0.05 -11.61
C ASN A 112 -9.51 0.51 -11.81
N ARG A 113 -8.53 -0.33 -12.12
CA ARG A 113 -7.15 0.08 -12.38
C ARG A 113 -6.98 0.82 -13.68
N PHE A 114 -7.66 0.38 -14.73
CA PHE A 114 -7.69 1.08 -16.01
C PHE A 114 -8.20 2.50 -15.84
N LYS A 115 -9.37 2.65 -15.22
CA LYS A 115 -9.98 3.96 -14.93
C LYS A 115 -9.06 4.82 -14.05
N PHE A 116 -8.43 4.22 -13.04
CA PHE A 116 -7.46 4.94 -12.21
C PHE A 116 -6.30 5.49 -13.05
N LEU A 117 -5.71 4.70 -13.96
CA LEU A 117 -4.59 5.12 -14.82
C LEU A 117 -5.01 6.17 -15.86
N GLU A 118 -6.24 6.13 -16.33
CA GLU A 118 -6.82 7.19 -17.16
C GLU A 118 -6.91 8.50 -16.37
N ASP A 119 -7.38 8.44 -15.14
CA ASP A 119 -7.42 9.59 -14.21
C ASP A 119 -6.01 10.03 -13.76
N TYR A 120 -5.08 9.10 -13.63
CA TYR A 120 -3.70 9.33 -13.23
C TYR A 120 -2.94 10.14 -14.27
N GLN A 121 -3.09 9.81 -15.57
CA GLN A 121 -2.43 10.54 -16.64
C GLN A 121 -3.36 10.80 -17.84
N ASN A 122 -3.70 9.77 -18.62
CA ASN A 122 -4.60 9.84 -19.76
C ASN A 122 -4.95 8.42 -20.28
N LYS A 123 -5.89 8.35 -21.24
CA LYS A 123 -6.33 7.09 -21.85
C LYS A 123 -5.20 6.31 -22.53
N LYS A 124 -4.25 7.00 -23.20
CA LYS A 124 -3.09 6.34 -23.84
C LYS A 124 -2.21 5.63 -22.82
N TYR A 125 -2.03 6.22 -21.64
CA TYR A 125 -1.26 5.60 -20.56
C TYR A 125 -1.97 4.36 -20.01
N ALA A 126 -3.29 4.45 -19.80
CA ALA A 126 -4.11 3.31 -19.39
C ALA A 126 -4.11 2.19 -20.45
N GLN A 127 -4.07 2.52 -21.75
CA GLN A 127 -3.98 1.54 -22.83
C GLN A 127 -2.69 0.69 -22.74
N ASN A 128 -1.55 1.27 -22.38
CA ASN A 128 -0.33 0.48 -22.17
C ASN A 128 -0.48 -0.58 -21.07
N TYR A 129 -1.29 -0.29 -20.06
CA TYR A 129 -1.62 -1.26 -19.01
C TYR A 129 -2.50 -2.38 -19.55
N GLU A 130 -3.56 -2.02 -20.25
CA GLU A 130 -4.47 -2.97 -20.90
C GLU A 130 -3.74 -3.93 -21.84
N ASP A 131 -2.87 -3.40 -22.70
CA ASP A 131 -2.13 -4.19 -23.70
C ASP A 131 -1.31 -5.30 -23.01
N LEU A 132 -0.59 -4.97 -21.93
CA LEU A 132 0.24 -5.97 -21.24
C LEU A 132 -0.58 -6.97 -20.44
N VAL A 133 -1.66 -6.53 -19.80
CA VAL A 133 -2.55 -7.42 -19.04
C VAL A 133 -3.29 -8.37 -19.99
N SER A 134 -3.77 -7.87 -21.12
CA SER A 134 -4.42 -8.68 -22.14
C SER A 134 -3.47 -9.71 -22.76
N TYR A 135 -2.22 -9.31 -23.01
CA TYR A 135 -1.17 -10.23 -23.44
C TYR A 135 -0.95 -11.34 -22.40
N ALA A 136 -0.82 -11.01 -21.12
CA ALA A 136 -0.63 -12.00 -20.07
C ALA A 136 -1.85 -12.94 -19.91
N LYS A 137 -3.08 -12.45 -20.09
CA LYS A 137 -4.29 -13.30 -20.14
C LYS A 137 -4.26 -14.29 -21.31
N LYS A 138 -3.78 -13.87 -22.46
CA LYS A 138 -3.62 -14.73 -23.62
C LYS A 138 -2.61 -15.85 -23.35
N VAL A 139 -1.46 -15.53 -22.76
CA VAL A 139 -0.44 -16.49 -22.35
C VAL A 139 -1.01 -17.53 -21.37
N ASP A 140 -1.71 -17.09 -20.31
CA ASP A 140 -2.35 -18.01 -19.37
C ASP A 140 -3.31 -18.99 -20.05
N LYS A 141 -4.09 -18.51 -21.02
CA LYS A 141 -5.04 -19.32 -21.78
C LYS A 141 -4.32 -20.35 -22.66
N GLU A 142 -3.22 -19.97 -23.29
CA GLU A 142 -2.43 -20.86 -24.16
C GLU A 142 -1.73 -21.96 -23.37
N VAL A 143 -1.19 -21.63 -22.19
CA VAL A 143 -0.53 -22.61 -21.31
C VAL A 143 -1.53 -23.53 -20.61
N GLY A 144 -2.75 -23.04 -20.36
CA GLY A 144 -3.82 -23.82 -19.71
C GLY A 144 -3.56 -24.11 -18.23
N ASN A 145 -2.79 -23.26 -17.52
CA ASN A 145 -2.38 -23.45 -16.12
C ASN A 145 -3.00 -22.39 -15.16
N GLY A 146 -4.24 -22.00 -15.42
CA GLY A 146 -4.97 -21.04 -14.57
C GLY A 146 -4.75 -19.58 -14.99
N SER A 147 -4.80 -18.64 -14.02
CA SER A 147 -4.70 -17.19 -14.25
C SER A 147 -3.70 -16.49 -13.32
N GLN A 148 -2.74 -17.22 -12.78
CA GLN A 148 -1.81 -16.70 -11.77
C GLN A 148 -0.83 -15.70 -12.40
N PHE A 149 -0.33 -15.98 -13.60
CA PHE A 149 0.59 -15.09 -14.30
C PHE A 149 -0.07 -13.76 -14.66
N SER A 150 -1.24 -13.78 -15.29
CA SER A 150 -1.99 -12.54 -15.60
C SER A 150 -2.42 -11.78 -14.36
N THR A 151 -2.75 -12.46 -13.26
CA THR A 151 -3.09 -11.84 -11.98
C THR A 151 -1.87 -11.14 -11.37
N ALA A 152 -0.68 -11.75 -11.45
CA ALA A 152 0.55 -11.13 -11.01
C ALA A 152 0.89 -9.89 -11.86
N VAL A 153 0.75 -9.98 -13.18
CA VAL A 153 0.96 -8.85 -14.10
C VAL A 153 -0.05 -7.74 -13.84
N LEU A 154 -1.35 -8.05 -13.73
CA LEU A 154 -2.41 -7.11 -13.41
C LEU A 154 -2.09 -6.29 -12.14
N LYS A 155 -1.60 -6.95 -11.08
CA LYS A 155 -1.26 -6.32 -9.80
C LYS A 155 0.01 -5.47 -9.91
N ASN A 156 1.07 -6.06 -10.41
CA ASN A 156 2.41 -5.50 -10.28
C ASN A 156 2.72 -4.45 -11.33
N TYR A 157 2.19 -4.58 -12.54
CA TYR A 157 2.33 -3.54 -13.53
C TYR A 157 1.57 -2.26 -13.14
N PHE A 158 0.36 -2.39 -12.61
CA PHE A 158 -0.36 -1.26 -12.02
C PHE A 158 0.43 -0.58 -10.91
N LYS A 159 1.01 -1.36 -9.98
CA LYS A 159 1.82 -0.84 -8.87
C LYS A 159 3.00 0.00 -9.36
N LEU A 160 3.68 -0.44 -10.43
CA LEU A 160 4.77 0.31 -11.03
C LEU A 160 4.28 1.55 -11.76
N MET A 161 3.18 1.46 -12.53
CA MET A 161 2.63 2.57 -13.30
C MET A 161 2.02 3.68 -12.43
N ALA A 162 1.45 3.33 -11.28
CA ALA A 162 0.78 4.26 -10.37
C ALA A 162 1.74 4.80 -9.28
N TYR A 163 2.97 5.15 -9.62
CA TYR A 163 3.92 5.70 -8.65
C TYR A 163 3.49 7.11 -8.19
N LYS A 164 3.76 7.41 -6.91
CA LYS A 164 3.42 8.72 -6.33
C LYS A 164 4.44 9.77 -6.73
N ASP A 165 4.05 10.64 -7.63
CA ASP A 165 4.79 11.85 -7.99
C ASP A 165 4.03 13.12 -7.56
N GLU A 166 4.57 14.26 -7.92
CA GLU A 166 4.03 15.57 -7.58
C GLU A 166 2.65 15.81 -8.19
N TYR A 167 2.40 15.30 -9.39
CA TYR A 167 1.09 15.37 -10.04
C TYR A 167 0.06 14.51 -9.33
N GLU A 168 0.41 13.28 -8.96
CA GLU A 168 -0.49 12.37 -8.27
C GLU A 168 -0.80 12.83 -6.86
N VAL A 169 0.20 13.31 -6.11
CA VAL A 169 -0.05 13.92 -4.79
C VAL A 169 -1.00 15.10 -4.92
N SER A 170 -0.78 15.96 -5.92
CA SER A 170 -1.63 17.12 -6.18
C SER A 170 -3.07 16.72 -6.56
N ARG A 171 -3.23 15.69 -7.40
CA ARG A 171 -4.54 15.15 -7.77
C ARG A 171 -5.29 14.59 -6.57
N LEU A 172 -4.63 13.79 -5.74
CA LEU A 172 -5.24 13.17 -4.55
C LEU A 172 -5.66 14.21 -3.51
N MET A 173 -4.83 15.24 -3.27
CA MET A 173 -5.13 16.32 -2.33
C MET A 173 -6.23 17.28 -2.79
N THR A 174 -6.59 17.25 -4.08
CA THR A 174 -7.58 18.18 -4.67
C THR A 174 -8.80 17.49 -5.25
N ASN A 175 -8.91 16.17 -5.11
CA ASN A 175 -10.07 15.45 -5.61
C ASN A 175 -11.31 15.71 -4.71
N LYS A 176 -12.49 15.52 -5.30
CA LYS A 176 -13.76 15.77 -4.61
C LYS A 176 -13.90 14.90 -3.35
N LYS A 177 -13.49 13.64 -3.42
CA LYS A 177 -13.57 12.71 -2.28
C LYS A 177 -12.79 13.23 -1.08
N PHE A 178 -11.57 13.75 -1.28
CA PHE A 178 -10.77 14.33 -0.21
C PHE A 178 -11.47 15.53 0.45
N SER A 179 -12.05 16.43 -0.35
CA SER A 179 -12.80 17.56 0.17
C SER A 179 -14.06 17.14 0.90
N ASP A 180 -14.80 16.18 0.36
CA ASP A 180 -16.02 15.64 0.97
C ASP A 180 -15.71 14.93 2.31
N ASP A 181 -14.62 14.17 2.38
CA ASP A 181 -14.18 13.48 3.60
C ASP A 181 -13.78 14.48 4.69
N ILE A 182 -13.09 15.56 4.33
CA ILE A 182 -12.79 16.64 5.28
C ILE A 182 -14.08 17.29 5.80
N ASN A 183 -14.99 17.68 4.90
CA ASN A 183 -16.23 18.34 5.28
C ASN A 183 -17.16 17.46 6.12
N LYS A 184 -17.08 16.13 6.00
CA LYS A 184 -17.83 15.19 6.84
C LYS A 184 -17.26 15.03 8.24
N ASN A 185 -15.93 15.17 8.38
CA ASN A 185 -15.24 14.90 9.64
C ASN A 185 -14.97 16.15 10.47
N PHE A 186 -15.11 17.34 9.89
CA PHE A 186 -14.85 18.61 10.57
C PHE A 186 -15.99 19.60 10.35
N GLU A 187 -16.47 20.21 11.40
CA GLU A 187 -17.51 21.25 11.39
C GLU A 187 -16.88 22.64 11.66
N GLY A 188 -17.52 23.69 11.14
CA GLY A 188 -17.11 25.08 11.34
C GLY A 188 -16.02 25.55 10.38
N ASN A 189 -15.44 26.72 10.70
CA ASN A 189 -14.36 27.31 9.90
C ASN A 189 -13.03 26.65 10.28
N PHE A 190 -12.48 25.85 9.41
CA PHE A 190 -11.17 25.21 9.60
C PHE A 190 -10.16 25.67 8.54
N SER A 191 -8.90 25.66 8.93
CA SER A 191 -7.78 25.82 8.02
C SER A 191 -6.89 24.58 8.06
N TYR A 192 -6.36 24.18 6.91
CA TYR A 192 -5.41 23.08 6.85
C TYR A 192 -4.03 23.58 6.47
N ASN A 193 -3.03 22.88 6.99
CA ASN A 193 -1.64 23.09 6.67
C ASN A 193 -1.06 21.80 6.09
N PHE A 194 -0.20 21.95 5.08
CA PHE A 194 0.48 20.84 4.45
C PHE A 194 1.90 20.72 4.98
N TYR A 195 2.30 19.53 5.39
CA TYR A 195 3.66 19.24 5.83
C TYR A 195 4.34 18.37 4.78
N LEU A 196 5.13 19.01 3.94
CA LEU A 196 5.79 18.36 2.80
C LEU A 196 7.30 18.44 2.94
N ALA A 197 7.99 17.51 2.30
CA ALA A 197 9.43 17.51 2.17
C ALA A 197 9.83 17.53 0.68
N PRO A 198 9.61 18.66 -0.04
CA PRO A 198 9.95 18.75 -1.45
C PRO A 198 11.47 18.53 -1.62
N PRO A 199 11.93 17.63 -2.52
CA PRO A 199 13.35 17.33 -2.68
C PRO A 199 14.22 18.56 -2.98
N ILE A 200 13.63 19.55 -3.64
CA ILE A 200 14.33 20.78 -4.06
C ILE A 200 14.57 21.77 -2.91
N PHE A 201 13.68 21.80 -1.90
CA PHE A 201 13.70 22.81 -0.82
C PHE A 201 13.96 22.25 0.56
N SER A 202 13.83 20.93 0.74
CA SER A 202 13.96 20.33 2.06
C SER A 202 15.40 20.04 2.44
N LYS A 203 15.82 20.52 3.61
CA LYS A 203 17.11 20.18 4.20
C LYS A 203 17.06 18.74 4.75
N LYS A 204 18.20 18.05 4.69
CA LYS A 204 18.34 16.75 5.36
C LYS A 204 18.56 16.93 6.85
N SER A 205 17.91 16.13 7.66
CA SER A 205 18.19 16.02 9.10
C SER A 205 19.62 15.53 9.30
N LYS A 206 20.34 16.16 10.22
CA LYS A 206 21.72 15.76 10.58
C LYS A 206 21.76 14.44 11.38
N VAL A 207 20.63 14.03 11.96
CA VAL A 207 20.54 12.86 12.85
C VAL A 207 20.27 11.57 12.07
N ASP A 208 19.32 11.60 11.13
CA ASP A 208 18.83 10.40 10.42
C ASP A 208 18.85 10.53 8.89
N GLY A 209 19.38 11.63 8.36
CA GLY A 209 19.49 11.89 6.93
C GLY A 209 18.16 12.08 6.19
N LYS A 210 17.02 12.07 6.89
CA LYS A 210 15.70 12.25 6.29
C LYS A 210 15.45 13.71 5.92
N LEU A 211 14.66 13.92 4.88
CA LEU A 211 14.22 15.26 4.50
C LEU A 211 13.29 15.85 5.58
N LEU A 212 13.62 17.04 6.04
CA LEU A 212 12.78 17.77 7.00
C LEU A 212 11.51 18.27 6.31
N LYS A 213 10.37 18.02 6.96
CA LYS A 213 9.08 18.52 6.47
C LYS A 213 8.96 20.02 6.73
N ILE A 214 8.54 20.74 5.73
CA ILE A 214 8.25 22.18 5.79
C ILE A 214 6.74 22.37 5.84
N LYS A 215 6.27 23.27 6.70
CA LYS A 215 4.87 23.63 6.83
C LYS A 215 4.50 24.64 5.75
N PHE A 216 3.44 24.35 5.00
CA PHE A 216 2.82 25.24 4.02
C PHE A 216 1.37 25.51 4.43
N GLY A 217 0.93 26.76 4.26
CA GLY A 217 -0.47 27.14 4.54
C GLY A 217 -1.45 26.68 3.47
N GLY A 218 -2.73 26.99 3.67
CA GLY A 218 -3.84 26.59 2.78
C GLY A 218 -3.72 27.06 1.32
N TRP A 219 -2.93 28.10 1.03
CA TRP A 219 -2.66 28.56 -0.33
C TRP A 219 -2.08 27.47 -1.25
N LEU A 220 -1.37 26.49 -0.67
CA LEU A 220 -0.78 25.37 -1.42
C LEU A 220 -1.86 24.50 -2.10
N PHE A 221 -3.08 24.51 -1.58
CA PHE A 221 -4.20 23.82 -2.23
C PHE A 221 -4.47 24.32 -3.66
N ASN A 222 -4.36 25.62 -3.87
CA ASN A 222 -4.51 26.21 -5.22
C ASN A 222 -3.35 25.84 -6.15
N VAL A 223 -2.14 25.73 -5.60
CA VAL A 223 -0.98 25.23 -6.34
C VAL A 223 -1.18 23.78 -6.75
N PHE A 224 -1.69 22.93 -5.84
CA PHE A 224 -2.03 21.55 -6.18
C PHE A 224 -3.10 21.46 -7.27
N LYS A 225 -4.15 22.30 -7.21
CA LYS A 225 -5.15 22.38 -8.28
C LYS A 225 -4.51 22.71 -9.64
N LEU A 226 -3.52 23.56 -9.66
CA LEU A 226 -2.79 23.91 -10.90
C LEU A 226 -1.94 22.72 -11.35
N ILE A 227 -1.08 22.17 -10.48
CA ILE A 227 -0.19 21.06 -10.80
C ILE A 227 -0.98 19.84 -11.30
N SER A 228 -2.11 19.50 -10.65
CA SER A 228 -2.93 18.35 -11.05
C SER A 228 -3.45 18.43 -12.49
N LYS A 229 -3.67 19.64 -13.03
CA LYS A 229 -4.09 19.86 -14.44
C LYS A 229 -2.98 19.52 -15.43
N PHE A 230 -1.71 19.61 -15.03
CA PHE A 230 -0.57 19.32 -15.87
C PHE A 230 -0.09 17.86 -15.84
N LYS A 231 -0.89 16.95 -15.29
CA LYS A 231 -0.57 15.50 -15.22
C LYS A 231 -0.25 14.86 -16.57
N PHE A 232 -0.72 15.44 -17.67
CA PHE A 232 -0.43 15.00 -19.03
C PHE A 232 1.02 15.22 -19.47
N LEU A 233 1.77 16.12 -18.79
CA LEU A 233 3.18 16.36 -19.04
C LEU A 233 4.09 15.26 -18.52
N ARG A 234 3.57 14.40 -17.61
CA ARG A 234 4.33 13.30 -16.97
C ARG A 234 5.10 12.48 -18.00
N GLY A 235 6.39 12.42 -17.84
CA GLY A 235 7.29 11.65 -18.71
C GLY A 235 7.56 12.25 -20.09
N THR A 236 7.05 13.45 -20.39
CA THR A 236 7.39 14.21 -21.61
C THR A 236 8.66 15.04 -21.41
N LYS A 237 9.16 15.66 -22.48
CA LYS A 237 10.29 16.59 -22.41
C LYS A 237 9.98 17.87 -21.61
N PHE A 238 8.71 18.18 -21.40
CA PHE A 238 8.24 19.36 -20.66
C PHE A 238 7.85 19.02 -19.21
N ASP A 239 8.13 17.82 -18.74
CA ASP A 239 7.86 17.39 -17.37
C ASP A 239 8.94 17.92 -16.41
N PRO A 240 8.68 18.99 -15.61
CA PRO A 240 9.70 19.59 -14.75
C PRO A 240 10.14 18.63 -13.62
N PHE A 241 9.27 17.71 -13.20
CA PHE A 241 9.58 16.72 -12.16
C PHE A 241 10.25 15.48 -12.74
N GLY A 242 10.04 15.21 -14.01
CA GLY A 242 10.50 14.01 -14.71
C GLY A 242 12.03 13.86 -14.80
N TYR A 243 12.78 14.94 -14.57
CA TYR A 243 14.24 14.94 -14.58
C TYR A 243 14.86 14.45 -13.27
N LEU A 244 14.08 14.34 -12.19
CA LEU A 244 14.54 13.80 -10.92
C LEU A 244 14.96 12.33 -11.07
N ASN A 245 16.05 11.94 -10.40
CA ASN A 245 16.59 10.58 -10.50
C ASN A 245 15.57 9.51 -10.11
N GLU A 246 14.77 9.80 -9.08
CA GLU A 246 13.68 8.87 -8.66
C GLU A 246 12.67 8.66 -9.79
N ARG A 247 12.26 9.72 -10.49
CA ARG A 247 11.29 9.65 -11.59
C ARG A 247 11.84 8.93 -12.81
N LYS A 248 13.14 9.09 -13.09
CA LYS A 248 13.81 8.31 -14.14
C LYS A 248 13.81 6.83 -13.82
N LYS A 249 14.17 6.45 -12.58
CA LYS A 249 14.15 5.06 -12.10
C LYS A 249 12.75 4.44 -12.14
N GLU A 250 11.70 5.19 -11.75
CA GLU A 250 10.31 4.70 -11.83
C GLU A 250 9.93 4.33 -13.27
N ARG A 251 10.24 5.22 -14.22
CA ARG A 251 9.95 4.95 -15.64
C ARG A 251 10.81 3.82 -16.23
N GLU A 252 12.04 3.67 -15.76
CA GLU A 252 12.91 2.56 -16.13
C GLU A 252 12.31 1.24 -15.66
N LEU A 253 11.91 1.14 -14.39
CA LEU A 253 11.25 -0.05 -13.83
C LEU A 253 9.98 -0.44 -14.60
N ILE A 254 9.17 0.52 -15.05
CA ILE A 254 7.99 0.26 -15.88
C ILE A 254 8.39 -0.37 -17.23
N ARG A 255 9.39 0.19 -17.90
CA ARG A 255 9.85 -0.31 -19.20
C ARG A 255 10.47 -1.70 -19.09
N ASP A 256 11.38 -1.87 -18.13
CA ASP A 256 12.07 -3.13 -17.88
C ASP A 256 11.08 -4.24 -17.50
N TYR A 257 10.08 -3.92 -16.68
CA TYR A 257 9.04 -4.88 -16.33
C TYR A 257 8.23 -5.30 -17.56
N LYS A 258 7.77 -4.34 -18.36
CA LYS A 258 7.03 -4.61 -19.60
C LYS A 258 7.83 -5.51 -20.53
N GLN A 259 9.10 -5.19 -20.76
CA GLN A 259 9.98 -5.98 -21.61
C GLN A 259 10.17 -7.40 -21.05
N THR A 260 10.47 -7.52 -19.75
CA THR A 260 10.62 -8.82 -19.08
C THR A 260 9.38 -9.70 -19.26
N ILE A 261 8.16 -9.15 -19.04
CA ILE A 261 6.91 -9.89 -19.18
C ILE A 261 6.68 -10.36 -20.63
N VAL A 262 7.00 -9.54 -21.62
CA VAL A 262 6.88 -9.91 -23.03
C VAL A 262 7.90 -11.00 -23.39
N ASP A 263 9.15 -10.86 -22.94
CA ASP A 263 10.24 -11.81 -23.26
C ASP A 263 9.98 -13.20 -22.68
N ILE A 264 9.59 -13.28 -21.40
CA ILE A 264 9.26 -14.57 -20.78
C ILE A 264 7.94 -15.13 -21.30
N GLY A 265 6.93 -14.27 -21.53
CA GLY A 265 5.59 -14.69 -21.95
C GLY A 265 5.57 -15.49 -23.24
N SER A 266 6.50 -15.21 -24.18
CA SER A 266 6.64 -15.96 -25.41
C SER A 266 7.27 -17.38 -25.24
N LYS A 267 7.81 -17.66 -24.03
CA LYS A 267 8.53 -18.90 -23.71
C LYS A 267 7.92 -19.67 -22.55
N ILE A 268 6.80 -19.19 -22.00
CA ILE A 268 6.13 -19.86 -20.88
C ILE A 268 5.55 -21.19 -21.35
N ASN A 269 5.81 -22.23 -20.58
CA ASN A 269 5.24 -23.56 -20.69
C ASN A 269 4.87 -24.10 -19.32
N LYS A 270 4.34 -25.33 -19.23
CA LYS A 270 3.90 -25.89 -17.94
C LYS A 270 5.03 -26.08 -16.93
N SER A 271 6.27 -26.33 -17.39
CA SER A 271 7.42 -26.62 -16.52
C SER A 271 7.99 -25.36 -15.88
N ASN A 272 7.94 -24.21 -16.55
CA ASN A 272 8.49 -22.94 -16.09
C ASN A 272 7.43 -21.91 -15.61
N TYR A 273 6.14 -22.28 -15.64
CA TYR A 273 5.02 -21.39 -15.30
C TYR A 273 5.14 -20.75 -13.90
N GLU A 274 5.46 -21.55 -12.89
CA GLU A 274 5.61 -21.04 -11.51
C GLU A 274 6.75 -20.00 -11.40
N THR A 275 7.86 -20.26 -12.10
CA THR A 275 8.98 -19.31 -12.16
C THR A 275 8.56 -18.02 -12.86
N ALA A 276 7.78 -18.10 -13.94
CA ALA A 276 7.23 -16.93 -14.61
C ALA A 276 6.32 -16.11 -13.69
N VAL A 277 5.46 -16.75 -12.89
CA VAL A 277 4.62 -16.08 -11.87
C VAL A 277 5.49 -15.39 -10.82
N LYS A 278 6.57 -16.01 -10.36
CA LYS A 278 7.53 -15.40 -9.43
C LYS A 278 8.20 -14.18 -10.05
N ILE A 279 8.63 -14.24 -11.30
CA ILE A 279 9.22 -13.10 -12.03
C ILE A 279 8.20 -11.97 -12.16
N ALA A 280 6.97 -12.26 -12.55
CA ALA A 280 5.90 -11.27 -12.63
C ALA A 280 5.55 -10.63 -11.27
N SER A 281 5.89 -11.29 -10.16
CA SER A 281 5.64 -10.83 -8.80
C SER A 281 6.80 -10.02 -8.19
N ILE A 282 7.94 -9.92 -8.85
CA ILE A 282 9.14 -9.20 -8.35
C ILE A 282 8.84 -7.79 -7.84
N PRO A 283 7.99 -6.96 -8.49
CA PRO A 283 7.71 -5.62 -7.98
C PRO A 283 7.07 -5.58 -6.59
N ASP A 284 6.51 -6.69 -6.10
CA ASP A 284 6.00 -6.76 -4.71
C ASP A 284 7.12 -6.55 -3.66
N GLN A 285 8.37 -6.85 -4.02
CA GLN A 285 9.54 -6.64 -3.16
C GLN A 285 9.97 -5.17 -3.10
N ILE A 286 9.60 -4.35 -4.09
CA ILE A 286 9.94 -2.93 -4.13
C ILE A 286 9.00 -2.15 -3.21
N ARG A 287 9.47 -1.88 -1.98
CA ARG A 287 8.71 -1.18 -0.94
C ARG A 287 9.54 -0.07 -0.30
N GLY A 288 8.86 0.85 0.41
CA GLY A 288 9.49 1.94 1.13
C GLY A 288 9.70 3.20 0.30
N PHE A 289 10.46 4.15 0.84
CA PHE A 289 10.76 5.46 0.25
C PHE A 289 12.25 5.76 0.39
N GLY A 290 12.77 6.63 -0.50
CA GLY A 290 14.16 7.09 -0.47
C GLY A 290 15.15 5.92 -0.50
N HIS A 291 16.14 5.94 0.38
CA HIS A 291 17.22 4.93 0.44
C HIS A 291 16.72 3.49 0.69
N VAL A 292 15.61 3.33 1.46
CA VAL A 292 15.02 2.00 1.69
C VAL A 292 14.48 1.43 0.38
N LYS A 293 13.77 2.24 -0.41
CA LYS A 293 13.27 1.82 -1.72
C LYS A 293 14.41 1.51 -2.68
N GLU A 294 15.49 2.30 -2.67
CA GLU A 294 16.67 2.05 -3.51
C GLU A 294 17.35 0.71 -3.17
N LYS A 295 17.48 0.37 -1.89
CA LYS A 295 17.99 -0.93 -1.47
C LYS A 295 17.10 -2.06 -1.98
N ASN A 296 15.79 -1.95 -1.75
CA ASN A 296 14.83 -2.97 -2.18
C ASN A 296 14.77 -3.12 -3.71
N ILE A 297 14.97 -2.05 -4.49
CA ILE A 297 15.09 -2.13 -5.95
C ILE A 297 16.31 -2.97 -6.35
N LYS A 298 17.47 -2.75 -5.73
CA LYS A 298 18.69 -3.53 -6.02
C LYS A 298 18.50 -5.02 -5.73
N GLU A 299 17.92 -5.33 -4.57
CA GLU A 299 17.61 -6.71 -4.18
C GLU A 299 16.61 -7.36 -5.14
N ALA A 300 15.55 -6.64 -5.53
CA ALA A 300 14.57 -7.11 -6.51
C ALA A 300 15.18 -7.38 -7.90
N ILE A 301 16.12 -6.54 -8.34
CA ILE A 301 16.82 -6.74 -9.63
C ILE A 301 17.68 -8.00 -9.57
N ASN A 302 18.42 -8.23 -8.47
CA ASN A 302 19.23 -9.43 -8.30
C ASN A 302 18.34 -10.69 -8.33
N ASN A 303 17.27 -10.72 -7.52
CA ASN A 303 16.32 -11.84 -7.50
C ASN A 303 15.68 -12.09 -8.88
N ARG A 304 15.39 -11.01 -9.63
CA ARG A 304 14.89 -11.14 -11.00
C ARG A 304 15.91 -11.84 -11.90
N THR A 305 17.17 -11.48 -11.79
CA THR A 305 18.25 -12.09 -12.59
C THR A 305 18.37 -13.59 -12.31
N ASP A 306 18.36 -13.98 -11.04
CA ASP A 306 18.45 -15.38 -10.63
C ASP A 306 17.25 -16.20 -11.14
N LEU A 307 16.02 -15.62 -11.01
CA LEU A 307 14.81 -16.24 -11.52
C LEU A 307 14.79 -16.34 -13.05
N LEU A 308 15.32 -15.36 -13.78
CA LEU A 308 15.43 -15.41 -15.23
C LEU A 308 16.39 -16.51 -15.69
N ASN A 309 17.52 -16.69 -14.99
CA ASN A 309 18.44 -17.78 -15.27
C ASN A 309 17.74 -19.14 -15.09
N SER A 310 17.09 -19.35 -13.94
CA SER A 310 16.32 -20.59 -13.69
C SER A 310 15.16 -20.79 -14.68
N PHE A 311 14.53 -19.71 -15.13
CA PHE A 311 13.47 -19.78 -16.14
C PHE A 311 13.99 -20.27 -17.48
N HIS A 312 15.16 -19.80 -17.90
CA HIS A 312 15.77 -20.19 -19.17
C HIS A 312 16.34 -21.61 -19.16
N GLU A 313 16.77 -22.12 -18.01
CA GLU A 313 17.21 -23.53 -17.86
C GLU A 313 16.05 -24.53 -18.04
N ASN A 314 14.81 -24.10 -17.78
CA ASN A 314 13.59 -24.92 -17.88
C ASN A 314 12.70 -24.54 -19.09
N SER A 315 13.26 -23.83 -20.06
CA SER A 315 12.50 -23.31 -21.23
C SER A 315 12.62 -24.22 -22.43
#